data_990ad62d927e8dc94387c605b3b8aee6
#
_entry.id   990ad62d927e8dc94387c605b3b8aee6
#
_cell.length_a   1.000
_cell.length_b   1.000
_cell.length_c   1.000
_cell.angle_alpha   90.00
_cell.angle_beta   90.00
_cell.angle_gamma   90.00
#
_symmetry.space_group_name_H-M   'P 1'
#
loop_
_entity.id
_entity.type
_entity.pdbx_description
1 polymer ?
#
loop_
_entity_poly.entity_id
_entity_poly.type
_entity_poly.pdbx_seq_one_letter_code
_entity_poly.pdbx_strand_id
1 'polypeptide(L)'
;REESGEASFYWDDQEAQKIIKWFSLLRHSKGVLAGKPIKLTEWQQFHLCQLYGWRRKEDGYKRFKKSFIEVARKNAKSQEEAGVALYEISVQETKNKEVYEYYTAGVKRDQSKIVFEEAKLMLNGSPLRKKFKLTNNAITHVKTGSYIKALSKEDGKTGDGTNPAGLIVDEYHQHKTTEFLDLGLGSNTKESLLMIITTAGMDLTYPCYTQEYDYCSKVLDSNIDVENDTYLIDIMEIDAGDDISDEENWKKANPIRMSYPAG
;
A
#
# COMPACT_ATOMS: atom_id res chain seq x y z
N ARG A 1 -14.87 21.15 2.27
CA ARG A 1 -15.84 21.99 1.53
C ARG A 1 -17.24 21.61 1.96
N GLU A 2 -17.84 22.47 2.81
CA GLU A 2 -19.12 22.26 3.50
C GLU A 2 -20.28 23.02 2.83
N GLU A 3 -20.31 23.20 1.53
CA GLU A 3 -21.33 24.00 0.86
C GLU A 3 -22.41 23.23 0.12
N SER A 4 -22.47 21.92 0.23
CA SER A 4 -23.63 21.13 -0.20
C SER A 4 -24.00 20.06 0.83
N GLY A 5 -24.71 20.44 1.79
CA GLY A 5 -25.68 19.72 2.64
C GLY A 5 -25.40 18.37 3.25
N GLU A 6 -24.46 17.54 2.88
CA GLU A 6 -24.01 16.35 3.61
C GLU A 6 -22.69 15.85 3.06
N ALA A 7 -21.64 15.84 3.92
CA ALA A 7 -20.36 15.24 3.55
C ALA A 7 -20.56 13.77 3.12
N SER A 8 -20.01 13.37 1.98
CA SER A 8 -20.16 12.01 1.41
C SER A 8 -19.41 10.93 2.21
N PHE A 9 -18.56 11.34 3.17
CA PHE A 9 -17.67 10.47 3.93
C PHE A 9 -17.81 10.73 5.43
N TYR A 10 -17.44 9.71 6.23
CA TYR A 10 -17.34 9.81 7.69
C TYR A 10 -16.09 9.08 8.18
N TRP A 11 -15.62 9.46 9.36
CA TRP A 11 -14.51 8.80 10.03
C TRP A 11 -15.00 7.68 10.93
N ASP A 12 -14.41 6.48 10.79
CA ASP A 12 -14.64 5.32 11.64
C ASP A 12 -13.35 5.00 12.42
N ASP A 13 -13.30 5.44 13.67
CA ASP A 13 -12.15 5.23 14.54
C ASP A 13 -11.91 3.74 14.83
N GLN A 14 -12.95 2.93 14.86
CA GLN A 14 -12.80 1.49 15.12
C GLN A 14 -12.06 0.80 13.97
N GLU A 15 -12.37 1.15 12.73
CA GLU A 15 -11.67 0.62 11.56
C GLU A 15 -10.22 1.13 11.50
N ALA A 16 -9.97 2.40 11.83
CA ALA A 16 -8.62 2.96 11.94
C ALA A 16 -7.79 2.24 13.02
N GLN A 17 -8.33 2.03 14.21
CA GLN A 17 -7.64 1.33 15.29
C GLN A 17 -7.44 -0.17 15.01
N LYS A 18 -8.32 -0.77 14.24
CA LYS A 18 -8.26 -2.19 13.89
C LYS A 18 -7.00 -2.52 13.07
N ILE A 19 -6.67 -1.71 12.07
CA ILE A 19 -5.46 -1.92 11.26
C ILE A 19 -4.19 -1.73 12.09
N ILE A 20 -4.13 -0.75 12.99
CA ILE A 20 -2.99 -0.55 13.88
C ILE A 20 -2.79 -1.77 14.80
N LYS A 21 -3.85 -2.25 15.42
CA LYS A 21 -3.81 -3.46 16.25
C LYS A 21 -3.40 -4.69 15.45
N TRP A 22 -3.82 -4.79 14.20
CA TRP A 22 -3.41 -5.87 13.31
C TRP A 22 -1.90 -5.95 13.15
N PHE A 23 -1.24 -4.83 12.85
CA PHE A 23 0.21 -4.79 12.68
C PHE A 23 0.95 -5.24 13.95
N SER A 24 0.45 -4.97 15.13
CA SER A 24 1.07 -5.43 16.39
C SER A 24 1.08 -6.96 16.55
N LEU A 25 0.23 -7.67 15.82
CA LEU A 25 0.20 -9.13 15.79
C LEU A 25 1.24 -9.73 14.84
N LEU A 26 1.75 -8.94 13.91
CA LEU A 26 2.81 -9.34 12.97
C LEU A 26 4.20 -9.16 13.59
N ARG A 27 5.22 -9.68 12.92
CA ARG A 27 6.61 -9.63 13.40
C ARG A 27 7.52 -8.95 12.40
N HIS A 28 8.46 -8.16 12.91
CA HIS A 28 9.55 -7.67 12.06
C HIS A 28 10.31 -8.85 11.46
N SER A 29 10.54 -8.81 10.16
CA SER A 29 11.16 -9.89 9.40
C SER A 29 12.68 -9.91 9.51
N LYS A 30 13.31 -8.74 9.68
CA LYS A 30 14.75 -8.53 9.53
C LYS A 30 15.30 -7.49 10.53
N GLY A 31 16.63 -7.41 10.58
CA GLY A 31 17.36 -6.41 11.36
C GLY A 31 17.28 -6.64 12.87
N VAL A 32 17.64 -5.61 13.64
CA VAL A 32 17.69 -5.67 15.12
C VAL A 32 16.33 -5.89 15.79
N LEU A 33 15.26 -5.67 15.07
CA LEU A 33 13.90 -5.87 15.56
C LEU A 33 13.30 -7.22 15.13
N ALA A 34 14.03 -8.06 14.39
CA ALA A 34 13.53 -9.34 13.89
C ALA A 34 12.83 -10.15 15.00
N GLY A 35 11.63 -10.67 14.70
CA GLY A 35 10.80 -11.44 15.63
C GLY A 35 10.02 -10.63 16.67
N LYS A 36 10.32 -9.34 16.87
CA LYS A 36 9.54 -8.46 17.75
C LYS A 36 8.21 -8.06 17.09
N PRO A 37 7.15 -7.79 17.86
CA PRO A 37 5.92 -7.21 17.33
C PRO A 37 6.18 -5.93 16.57
N ILE A 38 5.49 -5.73 15.44
CA ILE A 38 5.60 -4.50 14.68
C ILE A 38 4.92 -3.37 15.46
N LYS A 39 5.66 -2.29 15.65
CA LYS A 39 5.15 -1.02 16.16
C LYS A 39 5.26 0.00 15.03
N LEU A 40 4.12 0.39 14.49
CA LEU A 40 4.05 1.37 13.42
C LEU A 40 4.56 2.74 13.88
N THR A 41 5.30 3.41 13.01
CA THR A 41 5.67 4.82 13.19
C THR A 41 4.45 5.72 13.02
N GLU A 42 4.54 6.97 13.46
CA GLU A 42 3.43 7.94 13.33
C GLU A 42 3.03 8.15 11.86
N TRP A 43 4.00 8.22 10.96
CA TRP A 43 3.76 8.33 9.52
C TRP A 43 2.99 7.12 8.96
N GLN A 44 3.40 5.90 9.32
CA GLN A 44 2.68 4.69 8.91
C GLN A 44 1.27 4.63 9.52
N GLN A 45 1.12 5.04 10.78
CA GLN A 45 -0.20 5.12 11.41
C GLN A 45 -1.09 6.12 10.68
N PHE A 46 -0.56 7.30 10.29
CA PHE A 46 -1.29 8.28 9.51
C PHE A 46 -1.84 7.68 8.22
N HIS A 47 -0.98 7.07 7.38
CA HIS A 47 -1.38 6.42 6.14
C HIS A 47 -2.49 5.38 6.34
N LEU A 48 -2.23 4.43 7.22
CA LEU A 48 -3.12 3.29 7.43
C LEU A 48 -4.45 3.73 8.05
N CYS A 49 -4.44 4.70 8.95
CA CYS A 49 -5.66 5.27 9.49
C CYS A 49 -6.47 6.01 8.42
N GLN A 50 -5.83 6.81 7.55
CA GLN A 50 -6.52 7.44 6.43
C GLN A 50 -7.16 6.39 5.52
N LEU A 51 -6.40 5.37 5.14
CA LEU A 51 -6.84 4.32 4.20
C LEU A 51 -8.04 3.53 4.71
N TYR A 52 -8.07 3.22 6.02
CA TYR A 52 -9.09 2.34 6.61
C TYR A 52 -10.16 3.08 7.42
N GLY A 53 -9.85 4.24 7.98
CA GLY A 53 -10.76 5.00 8.83
C GLY A 53 -11.80 5.82 8.04
N TRP A 54 -11.45 6.35 6.88
CA TRP A 54 -12.44 7.06 6.06
C TRP A 54 -13.38 6.11 5.33
N ARG A 55 -14.68 6.30 5.53
CA ARG A 55 -15.75 5.46 4.97
C ARG A 55 -16.75 6.30 4.19
N ARG A 56 -17.31 5.72 3.15
CA ARG A 56 -18.43 6.29 2.39
C ARG A 56 -19.72 6.15 3.19
N LYS A 57 -20.56 7.19 3.24
CA LYS A 57 -21.85 7.13 3.92
C LYS A 57 -22.85 6.22 3.23
N GLU A 58 -22.74 6.10 1.92
CA GLU A 58 -23.66 5.33 1.07
C GLU A 58 -23.68 3.83 1.43
N ASP A 59 -22.51 3.22 1.63
CA ASP A 59 -22.37 1.76 1.77
C ASP A 59 -21.42 1.31 2.90
N GLY A 60 -20.76 2.25 3.57
CA GLY A 60 -19.81 1.98 4.63
C GLY A 60 -18.48 1.38 4.14
N TYR A 61 -18.21 1.37 2.84
CA TYR A 61 -16.96 0.91 2.28
C TYR A 61 -15.85 1.94 2.41
N LYS A 62 -14.59 1.50 2.19
CA LYS A 62 -13.44 2.41 2.19
C LYS A 62 -13.66 3.56 1.22
N ARG A 63 -13.31 4.77 1.63
CA ARG A 63 -13.26 5.95 0.77
C ARG A 63 -12.25 5.75 -0.35
N PHE A 64 -11.04 5.30 0.02
CA PHE A 64 -9.91 5.18 -0.90
C PHE A 64 -9.89 3.82 -1.59
N LYS A 65 -9.85 3.84 -2.92
CA LYS A 65 -9.69 2.67 -3.78
C LYS A 65 -8.30 2.58 -4.39
N LYS A 66 -7.56 3.68 -4.35
CA LYS A 66 -6.22 3.80 -4.88
C LYS A 66 -5.35 4.57 -3.89
N SER A 67 -4.08 4.19 -3.78
CA SER A 67 -3.08 4.97 -3.07
C SER A 67 -1.80 5.11 -3.89
N PHE A 68 -1.18 6.28 -3.83
CA PHE A 68 0.15 6.57 -4.38
C PHE A 68 1.03 7.07 -3.25
N ILE A 69 2.11 6.35 -2.97
CA ILE A 69 3.05 6.68 -1.91
C ILE A 69 4.45 6.74 -2.51
N GLU A 70 5.02 7.94 -2.58
CA GLU A 70 6.41 8.13 -2.92
C GLU A 70 7.21 8.48 -1.67
N VAL A 71 8.22 7.69 -1.35
CA VAL A 71 9.08 7.89 -0.18
C VAL A 71 10.44 7.27 -0.44
N ALA A 72 11.50 7.82 0.12
CA ALA A 72 12.87 7.35 -0.05
C ALA A 72 13.05 5.88 0.36
N ARG A 73 14.11 5.24 -0.11
CA ARG A 73 14.48 3.87 0.27
C ARG A 73 14.66 3.72 1.78
N LYS A 74 14.45 2.51 2.30
CA LYS A 74 14.60 2.15 3.73
C LYS A 74 13.55 2.77 4.66
N ASN A 75 12.42 3.24 4.15
CA ASN A 75 11.25 3.66 4.92
C ASN A 75 10.21 2.54 5.09
N ALA A 76 10.63 1.29 5.23
CA ALA A 76 9.81 0.12 5.55
C ALA A 76 8.59 -0.12 4.62
N LYS A 77 8.62 0.38 3.38
CA LYS A 77 7.54 0.23 2.38
C LYS A 77 7.03 -1.21 2.26
N SER A 78 7.91 -2.13 1.90
CA SER A 78 7.52 -3.53 1.67
C SER A 78 6.93 -4.23 2.90
N GLN A 79 7.32 -3.79 4.12
CA GLN A 79 6.72 -4.30 5.37
C GLN A 79 5.29 -3.78 5.54
N GLU A 80 5.03 -2.52 5.24
CA GLU A 80 3.70 -1.94 5.30
C GLU A 80 2.77 -2.59 4.28
N GLU A 81 3.21 -2.70 3.02
CA GLU A 81 2.48 -3.37 1.95
C GLU A 81 2.13 -4.83 2.28
N ALA A 82 3.11 -5.57 2.79
CA ALA A 82 2.91 -6.96 3.18
C ALA A 82 1.88 -7.11 4.31
N GLY A 83 1.91 -6.20 5.30
CA GLY A 83 0.94 -6.16 6.39
C GLY A 83 -0.47 -5.84 5.90
N VAL A 84 -0.60 -4.89 4.96
CA VAL A 84 -1.87 -4.55 4.30
C VAL A 84 -2.41 -5.75 3.51
N ALA A 85 -1.59 -6.39 2.68
CA ALA A 85 -2.02 -7.55 1.91
C ALA A 85 -2.56 -8.69 2.81
N LEU A 86 -1.87 -8.97 3.92
CA LEU A 86 -2.33 -9.95 4.90
C LEU A 86 -3.65 -9.54 5.59
N TYR A 87 -3.83 -8.24 5.87
CA TYR A 87 -5.06 -7.70 6.43
C TYR A 87 -6.23 -7.84 5.47
N GLU A 88 -6.04 -7.48 4.23
CA GLU A 88 -7.06 -7.54 3.19
C GLU A 88 -7.60 -8.96 2.99
N ILE A 89 -6.72 -9.96 2.87
CA ILE A 89 -7.13 -11.36 2.63
C ILE A 89 -7.67 -12.08 3.87
N SER A 90 -7.68 -11.47 5.06
CA SER A 90 -8.10 -12.13 6.30
C SER A 90 -9.14 -11.37 7.12
N VAL A 91 -9.14 -10.05 7.07
CA VAL A 91 -10.04 -9.19 7.83
C VAL A 91 -11.08 -8.54 6.93
N GLN A 92 -10.64 -7.84 5.89
CA GLN A 92 -11.55 -7.15 4.96
C GLN A 92 -12.41 -8.12 4.18
N GLU A 93 -11.84 -9.23 3.68
CA GLU A 93 -12.59 -10.25 2.97
C GLU A 93 -13.68 -10.88 3.86
N THR A 94 -13.36 -11.12 5.14
CA THR A 94 -14.33 -11.67 6.09
C THR A 94 -15.49 -10.69 6.33
N LYS A 95 -15.18 -9.38 6.41
CA LYS A 95 -16.18 -8.32 6.52
C LYS A 95 -17.10 -8.28 5.30
N ASN A 96 -16.53 -8.36 4.11
CA ASN A 96 -17.27 -8.26 2.84
C ASN A 96 -17.90 -9.57 2.38
N LYS A 97 -17.52 -10.70 3.00
CA LYS A 97 -17.96 -12.06 2.64
C LYS A 97 -17.65 -12.40 1.17
N GLU A 98 -16.48 -11.98 0.72
CA GLU A 98 -15.96 -12.25 -0.62
C GLU A 98 -14.62 -12.99 -0.51
N VAL A 99 -14.28 -13.84 -1.48
CA VAL A 99 -12.93 -14.42 -1.59
C VAL A 99 -12.05 -13.41 -2.31
N TYR A 100 -10.98 -12.97 -1.64
CA TYR A 100 -10.05 -11.98 -2.18
C TYR A 100 -8.87 -12.63 -2.88
N GLU A 101 -8.68 -12.25 -4.13
CA GLU A 101 -7.46 -12.47 -4.89
C GLU A 101 -6.57 -11.22 -4.75
N TYR A 102 -5.47 -11.32 -4.01
CA TYR A 102 -4.56 -10.21 -3.78
C TYR A 102 -3.23 -10.48 -4.46
N TYR A 103 -2.68 -9.48 -5.14
CA TYR A 103 -1.47 -9.66 -5.92
C TYR A 103 -0.40 -8.62 -5.56
N THR A 104 0.86 -9.04 -5.67
CA THR A 104 2.03 -8.16 -5.64
C THR A 104 2.68 -8.18 -7.01
N ALA A 105 2.85 -7.03 -7.64
CA ALA A 105 3.35 -6.90 -9.01
C ALA A 105 4.74 -6.25 -9.05
N GLY A 106 5.58 -6.75 -9.93
CA GLY A 106 6.91 -6.21 -10.20
C GLY A 106 7.34 -6.47 -11.64
N VAL A 107 8.26 -5.63 -12.13
CA VAL A 107 8.81 -5.79 -13.50
C VAL A 107 9.54 -7.12 -13.64
N LYS A 108 10.38 -7.45 -12.64
CA LYS A 108 11.13 -8.70 -12.56
C LYS A 108 10.50 -9.64 -11.53
N ARG A 109 10.73 -10.95 -11.73
CA ARG A 109 10.25 -11.99 -10.80
C ARG A 109 10.69 -11.75 -9.36
N ASP A 110 11.95 -11.40 -9.16
CA ASP A 110 12.48 -11.17 -7.83
C ASP A 110 11.86 -9.94 -7.15
N GLN A 111 11.55 -8.90 -7.91
CA GLN A 111 10.87 -7.70 -7.40
C GLN A 111 9.44 -8.02 -6.96
N SER A 112 8.65 -8.70 -7.79
CA SER A 112 7.27 -9.07 -7.43
C SER A 112 7.18 -9.94 -6.17
N LYS A 113 8.25 -10.67 -5.85
CA LYS A 113 8.34 -11.52 -4.68
C LYS A 113 8.78 -10.80 -3.40
N ILE A 114 9.31 -9.59 -3.47
CA ILE A 114 9.82 -8.89 -2.27
C ILE A 114 8.71 -8.76 -1.22
N VAL A 115 7.58 -8.18 -1.58
CA VAL A 115 6.44 -7.98 -0.67
C VAL A 115 5.81 -9.32 -0.27
N PHE A 116 5.71 -10.26 -1.21
CA PHE A 116 5.19 -11.60 -0.97
C PHE A 116 6.02 -12.38 0.07
N GLU A 117 7.34 -12.41 -0.08
CA GLU A 117 8.24 -13.08 0.89
C GLU A 117 8.29 -12.32 2.23
N GLU A 118 8.22 -10.99 2.22
CA GLU A 118 8.10 -10.19 3.43
C GLU A 118 6.86 -10.60 4.22
N ALA A 119 5.70 -10.73 3.57
CA ALA A 119 4.45 -11.18 4.20
C ALA A 119 4.60 -12.57 4.87
N LYS A 120 5.32 -13.50 4.23
CA LYS A 120 5.60 -14.81 4.83
C LYS A 120 6.48 -14.71 6.07
N LEU A 121 7.52 -13.89 5.99
CA LEU A 121 8.45 -13.68 7.12
C LEU A 121 7.75 -13.00 8.31
N MET A 122 6.88 -12.03 8.07
CA MET A 122 6.13 -11.34 9.12
C MET A 122 5.18 -12.26 9.89
N LEU A 123 4.78 -13.37 9.30
CA LEU A 123 3.97 -14.41 9.96
C LEU A 123 4.81 -15.34 10.85
N ASN A 124 6.13 -15.39 10.69
CA ASN A 124 6.98 -16.23 11.53
C ASN A 124 6.98 -15.73 12.98
N GLY A 125 6.59 -16.60 13.92
CA GLY A 125 6.42 -16.23 15.33
C GLY A 125 5.20 -15.35 15.63
N SER A 126 4.37 -15.05 14.63
CA SER A 126 3.12 -14.32 14.80
C SER A 126 2.03 -15.25 15.36
N PRO A 127 1.14 -14.75 16.27
CA PRO A 127 -0.04 -15.51 16.70
C PRO A 127 -1.00 -15.81 15.54
N LEU A 128 -0.88 -15.11 14.42
CA LEU A 128 -1.68 -15.29 13.22
C LEU A 128 -1.18 -16.45 12.34
N ARG A 129 0.04 -16.96 12.56
CA ARG A 129 0.69 -17.95 11.67
C ARG A 129 -0.20 -19.13 11.27
N LYS A 130 -0.97 -19.64 12.21
CA LYS A 130 -1.86 -20.80 11.98
C LYS A 130 -3.09 -20.49 11.12
N LYS A 131 -3.41 -19.22 10.93
CA LYS A 131 -4.52 -18.79 10.06
C LYS A 131 -4.16 -18.81 8.57
N PHE A 132 -2.87 -18.98 8.23
CA PHE A 132 -2.38 -18.94 6.88
C PHE A 132 -1.64 -20.20 6.47
N LYS A 133 -1.98 -20.73 5.31
CA LYS A 133 -1.21 -21.75 4.61
C LYS A 133 -0.17 -21.06 3.71
N LEU A 134 1.10 -21.34 3.94
CA LEU A 134 2.21 -20.79 3.17
C LEU A 134 2.75 -21.83 2.20
N THR A 135 2.86 -21.45 0.94
CA THR A 135 3.52 -22.23 -0.12
C THR A 135 4.55 -21.36 -0.84
N ASN A 136 5.27 -21.91 -1.78
CA ASN A 136 6.22 -21.12 -2.60
C ASN A 136 5.52 -20.10 -3.49
N ASN A 137 4.25 -20.32 -3.84
CA ASN A 137 3.53 -19.52 -4.82
C ASN A 137 2.29 -18.79 -4.28
N ALA A 138 1.88 -19.08 -3.04
CA ALA A 138 0.71 -18.47 -2.46
C ALA A 138 0.77 -18.41 -0.93
N ILE A 139 0.19 -17.35 -0.37
CA ILE A 139 -0.19 -17.23 1.03
C ILE A 139 -1.71 -17.30 1.04
N THR A 140 -2.30 -18.32 1.64
CA THR A 140 -3.74 -18.52 1.61
C THR A 140 -4.32 -18.43 3.03
N HIS A 141 -5.35 -17.62 3.22
CA HIS A 141 -6.11 -17.59 4.46
C HIS A 141 -6.96 -18.87 4.56
N VAL A 142 -6.71 -19.68 5.60
CA VAL A 142 -7.25 -21.05 5.71
C VAL A 142 -8.78 -21.07 5.77
N LYS A 143 -9.37 -20.06 6.43
CA LYS A 143 -10.84 -20.03 6.67
C LYS A 143 -11.63 -19.72 5.38
N THR A 144 -11.12 -18.87 4.51
CA THR A 144 -11.89 -18.31 3.39
C THR A 144 -11.37 -18.70 2.03
N GLY A 145 -10.12 -19.12 1.94
CA GLY A 145 -9.47 -19.43 0.68
C GLY A 145 -8.89 -18.20 -0.04
N SER A 146 -9.08 -17.00 0.50
CA SER A 146 -8.46 -15.77 -0.03
C SER A 146 -6.95 -15.88 -0.01
N TYR A 147 -6.27 -15.29 -1.01
CA TYR A 147 -4.84 -15.53 -1.17
C TYR A 147 -4.06 -14.32 -1.67
N ILE A 148 -2.74 -14.35 -1.42
CA ILE A 148 -1.75 -13.45 -2.01
C ILE A 148 -0.87 -14.26 -2.97
N LYS A 149 -0.62 -13.73 -4.17
CA LYS A 149 0.33 -14.26 -5.15
C LYS A 149 1.19 -13.14 -5.76
N ALA A 150 2.39 -13.48 -6.18
CA ALA A 150 3.25 -12.58 -6.94
C ALA A 150 2.97 -12.72 -8.45
N LEU A 151 2.89 -11.57 -9.15
CA LEU A 151 2.79 -11.44 -10.60
C LEU A 151 4.07 -10.82 -11.16
N SER A 152 4.52 -11.29 -12.31
CA SER A 152 5.70 -10.73 -12.99
C SER A 152 5.53 -10.81 -14.50
N LYS A 153 5.94 -9.76 -15.20
CA LYS A 153 6.00 -9.74 -16.66
C LYS A 153 6.95 -10.79 -17.24
N GLU A 154 8.07 -11.03 -16.58
CA GLU A 154 9.03 -12.06 -17.00
C GLU A 154 8.42 -13.46 -17.03
N ASP A 155 7.43 -13.73 -16.19
CA ASP A 155 6.74 -15.01 -16.14
C ASP A 155 5.60 -15.12 -17.15
N GLY A 156 5.36 -14.08 -17.96
CA GLY A 156 4.17 -13.99 -18.81
C GLY A 156 2.86 -13.97 -18.03
N LYS A 157 2.94 -13.65 -16.72
CA LYS A 157 1.79 -13.62 -15.82
C LYS A 157 1.35 -12.17 -15.62
N THR A 158 0.60 -11.66 -16.57
CA THR A 158 0.03 -10.30 -16.53
C THR A 158 -1.26 -10.21 -15.74
N GLY A 159 -1.77 -11.35 -15.26
CA GLY A 159 -3.03 -11.38 -14.50
C GLY A 159 -4.30 -11.49 -15.36
N ASP A 160 -4.16 -11.77 -16.65
CA ASP A 160 -5.32 -11.96 -17.54
C ASP A 160 -6.27 -13.03 -16.99
N GLY A 161 -7.55 -12.70 -16.92
CA GLY A 161 -8.60 -13.58 -16.39
C GLY A 161 -8.68 -13.59 -14.84
N THR A 162 -7.93 -12.73 -14.12
CA THR A 162 -8.07 -12.54 -12.68
C THR A 162 -9.02 -11.39 -12.36
N ASN A 163 -9.59 -11.40 -11.14
CA ASN A 163 -10.38 -10.29 -10.60
C ASN A 163 -9.77 -9.84 -9.26
N PRO A 164 -8.67 -9.05 -9.30
CA PRO A 164 -7.92 -8.72 -8.10
C PRO A 164 -8.74 -7.86 -7.14
N ALA A 165 -8.99 -8.35 -5.92
CA ALA A 165 -9.51 -7.53 -4.83
C ALA A 165 -8.47 -6.49 -4.39
N GLY A 166 -7.20 -6.78 -4.62
CA GLY A 166 -6.13 -5.82 -4.39
C GLY A 166 -4.87 -6.14 -5.19
N LEU A 167 -4.16 -5.08 -5.52
CA LEU A 167 -2.90 -5.14 -6.24
C LEU A 167 -1.92 -4.14 -5.62
N ILE A 168 -0.74 -4.62 -5.28
CA ILE A 168 0.39 -3.79 -4.89
C ILE A 168 1.36 -3.72 -6.05
N VAL A 169 1.66 -2.52 -6.51
CA VAL A 169 2.66 -2.24 -7.54
C VAL A 169 3.84 -1.55 -6.86
N ASP A 170 4.86 -2.36 -6.52
CA ASP A 170 6.07 -1.88 -5.87
C ASP A 170 7.10 -1.38 -6.92
N GLU A 171 7.89 -0.38 -6.51
CA GLU A 171 8.93 0.27 -7.34
C GLU A 171 8.37 0.73 -8.71
N TYR A 172 7.21 1.39 -8.69
CA TYR A 172 6.49 1.77 -9.92
C TYR A 172 7.32 2.64 -10.86
N HIS A 173 8.30 3.40 -10.36
CA HIS A 173 9.25 4.15 -11.19
C HIS A 173 10.05 3.28 -12.19
N GLN A 174 10.06 1.96 -12.05
CA GLN A 174 10.74 1.03 -12.98
C GLN A 174 9.80 0.45 -14.04
N HIS A 175 8.48 0.69 -13.94
CA HIS A 175 7.50 0.14 -14.87
C HIS A 175 7.42 0.99 -16.14
N LYS A 176 7.64 0.36 -17.30
CA LYS A 176 7.60 1.02 -18.61
C LYS A 176 6.19 1.16 -19.19
N THR A 177 5.21 0.48 -18.61
CA THR A 177 3.81 0.45 -19.07
C THR A 177 2.86 0.47 -17.88
N THR A 178 1.58 0.74 -18.14
CA THR A 178 0.51 0.83 -17.13
C THR A 178 -0.20 -0.49 -16.85
N GLU A 179 0.17 -1.60 -17.50
CA GLU A 179 -0.58 -2.87 -17.49
C GLU A 179 -1.02 -3.35 -16.11
N PHE A 180 -0.15 -3.23 -15.08
CA PHE A 180 -0.53 -3.63 -13.74
C PHE A 180 -1.51 -2.64 -13.09
N LEU A 181 -1.43 -1.35 -13.41
CA LEU A 181 -2.42 -0.38 -12.93
C LEU A 181 -3.79 -0.66 -13.55
N ASP A 182 -3.81 -0.91 -14.85
CA ASP A 182 -5.05 -1.22 -15.58
C ASP A 182 -5.72 -2.48 -15.03
N LEU A 183 -4.93 -3.50 -14.68
CA LEU A 183 -5.41 -4.71 -14.01
C LEU A 183 -6.05 -4.38 -12.64
N GLY A 184 -5.40 -3.58 -11.81
CA GLY A 184 -5.89 -3.21 -10.48
C GLY A 184 -7.16 -2.35 -10.54
N LEU A 185 -7.25 -1.46 -11.51
CA LEU A 185 -8.42 -0.60 -11.71
C LEU A 185 -9.64 -1.37 -12.27
N GLY A 186 -9.42 -2.49 -12.96
CA GLY A 186 -10.49 -3.33 -13.52
C GLY A 186 -11.23 -4.22 -12.51
N SER A 187 -10.95 -4.11 -11.22
CA SER A 187 -11.56 -4.94 -10.19
C SER A 187 -13.06 -4.69 -10.00
N ASN A 188 -13.83 -5.78 -9.88
CA ASN A 188 -15.26 -5.77 -9.56
C ASN A 188 -15.56 -6.10 -8.10
N THR A 189 -14.56 -6.18 -7.21
CA THR A 189 -14.80 -6.42 -5.79
C THR A 189 -15.31 -5.17 -5.08
N LYS A 190 -16.05 -5.36 -3.99
CA LYS A 190 -16.71 -4.25 -3.26
C LYS A 190 -15.76 -3.18 -2.75
N GLU A 191 -14.64 -3.59 -2.19
CA GLU A 191 -13.64 -2.70 -1.59
C GLU A 191 -12.25 -2.98 -2.17
N SER A 192 -12.12 -2.98 -3.50
CA SER A 192 -10.81 -3.15 -4.16
C SER A 192 -9.81 -2.06 -3.72
N LEU A 193 -8.52 -2.43 -3.70
CA LEU A 193 -7.45 -1.52 -3.33
C LEU A 193 -6.25 -1.70 -4.27
N LEU A 194 -5.96 -0.66 -5.04
CA LEU A 194 -4.72 -0.54 -5.80
C LEU A 194 -3.72 0.31 -5.01
N MET A 195 -2.61 -0.29 -4.57
CA MET A 195 -1.52 0.42 -3.91
C MET A 195 -0.35 0.58 -4.87
N ILE A 196 0.06 1.81 -5.10
CA ILE A 196 1.25 2.16 -5.86
C ILE A 196 2.27 2.69 -4.88
N ILE A 197 3.41 2.03 -4.77
CA ILE A 197 4.50 2.49 -3.91
C ILE A 197 5.77 2.61 -4.74
N THR A 198 6.49 3.70 -4.53
CA THR A 198 7.69 3.99 -5.30
C THR A 198 8.72 4.78 -4.50
N THR A 199 9.92 4.84 -5.03
CA THR A 199 10.93 5.84 -4.68
C THR A 199 11.12 6.76 -5.87
N ALA A 200 11.73 7.91 -5.66
CA ALA A 200 12.19 8.74 -6.76
C ALA A 200 13.05 7.93 -7.72
N GLY A 201 12.70 7.92 -8.99
CA GLY A 201 13.41 7.23 -10.07
C GLY A 201 14.29 8.18 -10.86
N MET A 202 15.08 7.62 -11.78
CA MET A 202 16.00 8.39 -12.61
C MET A 202 15.43 8.69 -13.99
N ASP A 203 14.49 7.88 -14.49
CA ASP A 203 13.89 8.07 -15.82
C ASP A 203 12.48 8.64 -15.68
N LEU A 204 12.37 9.94 -15.90
CA LEU A 204 11.13 10.70 -15.78
C LEU A 204 10.19 10.51 -17.00
N THR A 205 10.56 9.69 -17.97
CA THR A 205 9.71 9.40 -19.15
C THR A 205 8.74 8.25 -18.92
N TYR A 206 8.89 7.51 -17.81
CA TYR A 206 8.03 6.39 -17.49
C TYR A 206 6.67 6.84 -16.93
N PRO A 207 5.63 5.98 -17.04
CA PRO A 207 4.28 6.30 -16.59
C PRO A 207 4.16 6.75 -15.13
N CYS A 208 5.09 6.33 -14.28
CA CYS A 208 5.15 6.78 -12.90
C CYS A 208 5.18 8.31 -12.80
N TYR A 209 5.97 8.97 -13.66
CA TYR A 209 6.12 10.43 -13.64
C TYR A 209 5.19 11.12 -14.62
N THR A 210 5.10 10.62 -15.85
CA THR A 210 4.33 11.27 -16.91
C THR A 210 2.83 11.20 -16.72
N GLN A 211 2.37 10.31 -15.85
CA GLN A 211 0.95 10.09 -15.58
C GLN A 211 0.61 10.18 -14.08
N GLU A 212 1.11 9.25 -13.25
CA GLU A 212 0.68 9.16 -11.85
C GLU A 212 1.18 10.33 -11.00
N TYR A 213 2.49 10.60 -11.00
CA TYR A 213 3.06 11.71 -10.23
C TYR A 213 2.50 13.06 -10.68
N ASP A 214 2.45 13.32 -12.00
CA ASP A 214 1.88 14.53 -12.56
C ASP A 214 0.40 14.72 -12.14
N TYR A 215 -0.38 13.65 -12.20
CA TYR A 215 -1.77 13.69 -11.76
C TYR A 215 -1.90 13.90 -10.24
N CYS A 216 -1.11 13.16 -9.44
CA CYS A 216 -1.10 13.29 -7.99
C CYS A 216 -0.71 14.71 -7.55
N SER A 217 0.31 15.29 -8.17
CA SER A 217 0.75 16.66 -7.89
C SER A 217 -0.35 17.68 -8.18
N LYS A 218 -1.12 17.48 -9.25
CA LYS A 218 -2.27 18.34 -9.57
C LYS A 218 -3.41 18.21 -8.54
N VAL A 219 -3.68 17.00 -8.04
CA VAL A 219 -4.68 16.79 -6.98
C VAL A 219 -4.26 17.43 -5.67
N LEU A 220 -2.95 17.45 -5.36
CA LEU A 220 -2.42 18.05 -4.14
C LEU A 220 -2.29 19.58 -4.22
N ASP A 221 -2.21 20.15 -5.43
CA ASP A 221 -2.11 21.60 -5.62
C ASP A 221 -3.48 22.28 -5.49
N SER A 222 -3.67 23.04 -4.42
CA SER A 222 -4.91 23.76 -4.16
C SER A 222 -5.25 24.86 -5.18
N ASN A 223 -4.29 25.24 -6.04
CA ASN A 223 -4.50 26.23 -7.11
C ASN A 223 -5.03 25.59 -8.40
N ILE A 224 -5.04 24.27 -8.50
CA ILE A 224 -5.53 23.53 -9.67
C ILE A 224 -6.88 22.91 -9.32
N ASP A 225 -7.86 23.07 -10.20
CA ASP A 225 -9.20 22.52 -10.02
C ASP A 225 -9.26 21.04 -10.49
N VAL A 226 -8.51 20.18 -9.77
CA VAL A 226 -8.52 18.72 -9.96
C VAL A 226 -8.77 18.06 -8.61
N GLU A 227 -9.87 17.35 -8.50
CA GLU A 227 -10.26 16.66 -7.26
C GLU A 227 -10.34 15.15 -7.48
N ASN A 228 -9.88 14.37 -6.51
CA ASN A 228 -10.09 12.93 -6.46
C ASN A 228 -10.21 12.43 -5.02
N ASP A 229 -11.43 12.33 -4.56
CA ASP A 229 -11.76 11.94 -3.19
C ASP A 229 -11.49 10.47 -2.87
N THR A 230 -11.22 9.64 -3.86
CA THR A 230 -10.99 8.20 -3.71
C THR A 230 -9.53 7.79 -3.84
N TYR A 231 -8.64 8.76 -4.01
CA TYR A 231 -7.21 8.55 -4.17
C TYR A 231 -6.43 9.08 -2.96
N LEU A 232 -5.81 8.21 -2.18
CA LEU A 232 -4.90 8.59 -1.11
C LEU A 232 -3.51 8.86 -1.70
N ILE A 233 -3.02 10.08 -1.54
CA ILE A 233 -1.76 10.52 -2.12
C ILE A 233 -0.83 10.99 -1.00
N ASP A 234 0.40 10.48 -0.99
CA ASP A 234 1.47 10.95 -0.12
C ASP A 234 2.80 10.95 -0.87
N ILE A 235 3.37 12.13 -1.05
CA ILE A 235 4.64 12.35 -1.74
C ILE A 235 5.61 12.99 -0.74
N MET A 236 6.57 12.17 -0.30
CA MET A 236 7.63 12.53 0.63
C MET A 236 8.94 12.70 -0.14
N GLU A 237 9.24 13.93 -0.52
CA GLU A 237 10.40 14.27 -1.33
C GLU A 237 11.13 15.53 -0.82
N ILE A 238 12.31 15.77 -1.35
CA ILE A 238 13.04 17.03 -1.16
C ILE A 238 12.49 18.04 -2.14
N ASP A 239 12.17 19.25 -1.66
CA ASP A 239 11.59 20.29 -2.49
C ASP A 239 12.59 20.84 -3.52
N ALA A 240 12.06 21.30 -4.65
CA ALA A 240 12.86 22.00 -5.65
C ALA A 240 13.50 23.25 -5.05
N GLY A 241 14.83 23.31 -5.07
CA GLY A 241 15.62 24.42 -4.51
C GLY A 241 16.17 24.18 -3.09
N ASP A 242 15.82 23.08 -2.45
CA ASP A 242 16.45 22.67 -1.19
C ASP A 242 17.95 22.39 -1.40
N ASP A 243 18.75 22.74 -0.43
CA ASP A 243 20.17 22.34 -0.40
C ASP A 243 20.25 20.85 -0.06
N ILE A 244 20.66 20.05 -1.04
CA ILE A 244 20.81 18.59 -0.89
C ILE A 244 21.96 18.19 0.04
N SER A 245 22.86 19.10 0.40
CA SER A 245 23.93 18.87 1.37
C SER A 245 23.48 19.07 2.83
N ASP A 246 22.34 19.71 3.03
CA ASP A 246 21.74 19.87 4.35
C ASP A 246 20.93 18.63 4.74
N GLU A 247 21.38 17.91 5.76
CA GLU A 247 20.73 16.70 6.26
C GLU A 247 19.31 16.96 6.79
N GLU A 248 18.97 18.18 7.21
CA GLU A 248 17.63 18.49 7.66
C GLU A 248 16.61 18.35 6.51
N ASN A 249 17.00 18.69 5.28
CA ASN A 249 16.15 18.51 4.11
C ASN A 249 15.90 17.03 3.78
N TRP A 250 16.82 16.12 4.14
CA TRP A 250 16.62 14.69 3.90
C TRP A 250 15.45 14.11 4.73
N LYS A 251 15.07 14.76 5.82
CA LYS A 251 13.94 14.34 6.66
C LYS A 251 12.63 14.40 5.90
N LYS A 252 12.47 15.33 4.95
CA LYS A 252 11.28 15.46 4.10
C LYS A 252 10.99 14.18 3.32
N ALA A 253 12.03 13.52 2.81
CA ALA A 253 11.91 12.27 2.07
C ALA A 253 12.03 11.00 2.95
N ASN A 254 12.30 11.15 4.26
CA ASN A 254 12.59 10.05 5.18
C ASN A 254 11.78 10.12 6.49
N PRO A 255 10.46 9.94 6.45
CA PRO A 255 9.56 10.11 7.60
C PRO A 255 9.87 9.15 8.76
N ILE A 256 10.38 7.95 8.50
CA ILE A 256 10.79 7.02 9.57
C ILE A 256 11.98 7.56 10.36
N ARG A 257 12.93 8.23 9.70
CA ARG A 257 14.08 8.85 10.36
C ARG A 257 13.65 9.96 11.33
N MET A 258 12.51 10.61 11.07
CA MET A 258 11.90 11.57 12.00
C MET A 258 11.37 10.89 13.27
N SER A 259 10.84 9.67 13.14
CA SER A 259 10.30 8.89 14.26
C SER A 259 11.39 8.24 15.12
N TYR A 260 12.61 8.08 14.60
CA TYR A 260 13.75 7.50 15.28
C TYR A 260 15.02 8.35 15.07
N PRO A 261 15.09 9.55 15.67
CA PRO A 261 16.18 10.51 15.39
C PRO A 261 17.56 10.10 15.88
N ALA A 262 17.72 9.01 16.59
CA ALA A 262 18.95 8.56 17.20
C ALA A 262 19.32 7.11 16.85
N GLY A 263 19.13 6.73 15.59
CA GLY A 263 19.52 5.40 15.11
C GLY A 263 20.79 5.44 14.29
#